data_ed9f6d798dd91691a25a90e0f21f7fea
#
_entry.id   ed9f6d798dd91691a25a90e0f21f7fea
#
_cell.length_a   1.000
_cell.length_b   1.000
_cell.length_c   1.000
_cell.angle_alpha   90.00
_cell.angle_beta   90.00
_cell.angle_gamma   90.00
#
_symmetry.space_group_name_H-M   'P 1'
#
loop_
_entity.id
_entity.type
_entity.pdbx_description
1 polymer ?
#
loop_
_entity_poly.entity_id
_entity_poly.type
_entity_poly.pdbx_seq_one_letter_code
_entity_poly.pdbx_strand_id
1 'polypeptide(L)'
;LSGDGDPCDVLVANTRAIVPGAVMSVRPVGVLLMEDEAGGDEKIIAVPSSKLTQRYDKVKTYSDLPDITLQQIQHFFEHYKDLEPGKWVKVVRWGDAADAHRLIIEGMERARANAK
;
A
#
# COMPACT_ATOMS: atom_id res chain seq x y z
N LEU A 1 5.16 -9.24 -7.18
CA LEU A 1 5.88 -9.71 -5.98
C LEU A 1 6.79 -8.61 -5.44
N SER A 2 6.86 -8.47 -4.13
CA SER A 2 7.81 -7.56 -3.50
C SER A 2 9.21 -8.18 -3.43
N GLY A 3 10.20 -7.44 -2.89
CA GLY A 3 11.59 -7.88 -2.87
C GLY A 3 11.84 -9.17 -2.09
N ASP A 4 10.96 -9.53 -1.16
CA ASP A 4 11.02 -10.75 -0.37
C ASP A 4 10.34 -11.95 -1.05
N GLY A 5 9.79 -11.78 -2.26
CA GLY A 5 9.09 -12.83 -3.00
C GLY A 5 7.61 -12.97 -2.66
N ASP A 6 7.12 -12.25 -1.66
CA ASP A 6 5.71 -12.27 -1.28
C ASP A 6 4.88 -11.34 -2.18
N PRO A 7 3.56 -11.53 -2.27
CA PRO A 7 2.69 -10.57 -2.95
C PRO A 7 2.78 -9.17 -2.33
N CYS A 8 2.62 -8.14 -3.15
CA CYS A 8 2.57 -6.76 -2.65
C CYS A 8 1.32 -6.55 -1.81
N ASP A 9 1.49 -5.92 -0.65
CA ASP A 9 0.37 -5.50 0.18
C ASP A 9 -0.18 -4.18 -0.32
N VAL A 10 -1.51 -4.11 -0.44
CA VAL A 10 -2.22 -2.92 -0.88
C VAL A 10 -3.29 -2.56 0.13
N LEU A 11 -3.24 -1.33 0.65
CA LEU A 11 -4.31 -0.77 1.47
C LEU A 11 -5.19 0.11 0.59
N VAL A 12 -6.49 -0.16 0.57
CA VAL A 12 -7.45 0.64 -0.19
C VAL A 12 -8.11 1.64 0.74
N ALA A 13 -7.86 2.93 0.49
CA ALA A 13 -8.52 4.01 1.21
C ALA A 13 -9.94 4.17 0.66
N ASN A 14 -10.91 3.68 1.39
CA ASN A 14 -12.32 3.70 1.00
C ASN A 14 -13.18 3.99 2.22
N THR A 15 -14.33 4.63 2.00
CA THR A 15 -15.28 4.95 3.07
C THR A 15 -16.18 3.76 3.44
N ARG A 16 -16.18 2.71 2.64
CA ARG A 16 -17.01 1.51 2.84
C ARG A 16 -16.12 0.28 3.01
N ALA A 17 -16.60 -0.65 3.84
CA ALA A 17 -15.94 -1.94 3.99
C ALA A 17 -16.00 -2.73 2.68
N ILE A 18 -14.94 -3.50 2.41
CA ILE A 18 -14.85 -4.38 1.25
C ILE A 18 -15.18 -5.79 1.69
N VAL A 19 -16.07 -6.45 0.96
CA VAL A 19 -16.45 -7.85 1.24
C VAL A 19 -15.23 -8.74 0.98
N PRO A 20 -14.86 -9.65 1.90
CA PRO A 20 -13.77 -10.59 1.67
C PRO A 20 -13.97 -11.38 0.37
N GLY A 21 -12.88 -11.50 -0.41
CA GLY A 21 -12.92 -12.18 -1.70
C GLY A 21 -13.36 -11.31 -2.87
N ALA A 22 -13.75 -10.05 -2.63
CA ALA A 22 -14.15 -9.14 -3.70
C ALA A 22 -12.94 -8.77 -4.57
N VAL A 23 -13.19 -8.62 -5.87
CA VAL A 23 -12.21 -8.05 -6.81
C VAL A 23 -12.58 -6.60 -7.06
N MET A 24 -11.62 -5.70 -6.92
CA MET A 24 -11.85 -4.27 -7.03
C MET A 24 -10.82 -3.62 -7.94
N SER A 25 -11.27 -2.74 -8.84
CA SER A 25 -10.37 -1.91 -9.62
C SER A 25 -9.93 -0.71 -8.78
N VAL A 26 -8.62 -0.56 -8.60
CA VAL A 26 -8.05 0.51 -7.79
C VAL A 26 -6.94 1.23 -8.56
N ARG A 27 -6.61 2.44 -8.08
CA ARG A 27 -5.53 3.25 -8.62
C ARG A 27 -4.55 3.58 -7.50
N PRO A 28 -3.25 3.23 -7.64
CA PRO A 28 -2.27 3.54 -6.61
C PRO A 28 -2.00 5.04 -6.56
N VAL A 29 -1.90 5.57 -5.33
CA VAL A 29 -1.64 6.99 -5.11
C VAL A 29 -0.41 7.25 -4.26
N GLY A 30 0.15 6.22 -3.65
CA GLY A 30 1.36 6.36 -2.86
C GLY A 30 1.81 5.05 -2.27
N VAL A 31 2.88 5.11 -1.49
CA VAL A 31 3.44 3.96 -0.80
C VAL A 31 3.97 4.40 0.55
N LEU A 32 3.75 3.58 1.56
CA LEU A 32 4.37 3.75 2.87
C LEU A 32 5.57 2.80 2.93
N LEU A 33 6.77 3.36 2.93
CA LEU A 33 8.00 2.60 2.99
C LEU A 33 8.33 2.31 4.45
N MET A 34 8.49 1.03 4.75
CA MET A 34 8.68 0.53 6.11
C MET A 34 9.83 -0.47 6.17
N GLU A 35 10.30 -0.73 7.38
CA GLU A 35 11.24 -1.81 7.67
C GLU A 35 10.70 -2.61 8.85
N ASP A 36 10.94 -3.91 8.84
CA ASP A 36 10.65 -4.79 9.96
C ASP A 36 11.82 -5.74 10.20
N GLU A 37 11.65 -6.72 11.09
CA GLU A 37 12.70 -7.67 11.44
C GLU A 37 13.17 -8.51 10.25
N ALA A 38 12.36 -8.63 9.21
CA ALA A 38 12.70 -9.38 7.99
C ALA A 38 13.30 -8.48 6.90
N GLY A 39 13.33 -7.15 7.08
CA GLY A 39 13.88 -6.20 6.11
C GLY A 39 12.87 -5.18 5.64
N GLY A 40 13.04 -4.71 4.41
CA GLY A 40 12.17 -3.70 3.81
C GLY A 40 10.76 -4.23 3.53
N ASP A 41 9.77 -3.39 3.74
CA ASP A 41 8.36 -3.71 3.53
C ASP A 41 7.65 -2.48 2.97
N GLU A 42 7.00 -2.63 1.83
CA GLU A 42 6.29 -1.53 1.18
C GLU A 42 4.79 -1.79 1.22
N LYS A 43 4.04 -0.80 1.70
CA LYS A 43 2.57 -0.84 1.72
C LYS A 43 2.03 0.11 0.67
N ILE A 44 1.52 -0.42 -0.43
CA ILE A 44 0.91 0.40 -1.50
C ILE A 44 -0.40 0.97 -0.98
N ILE A 45 -0.60 2.27 -1.18
CA ILE A 45 -1.84 2.96 -0.84
C ILE A 45 -2.57 3.26 -2.14
N ALA A 46 -3.82 2.82 -2.22
CA ALA A 46 -4.63 2.96 -3.42
C ALA A 46 -6.01 3.50 -3.09
N VAL A 47 -6.67 4.04 -4.10
CA VAL A 47 -8.07 4.49 -4.00
C VAL A 47 -8.89 3.76 -5.06
N PRO A 48 -10.20 3.61 -4.87
CA PRO A 48 -11.07 3.06 -5.91
C PRO A 48 -10.91 3.83 -7.21
N SER A 49 -10.88 3.11 -8.33
CA SER A 49 -10.74 3.77 -9.64
C SER A 49 -12.02 4.53 -10.01
N SER A 50 -11.90 5.44 -10.99
CA SER A 50 -13.04 6.22 -11.49
C SER A 50 -14.15 5.35 -12.10
N LYS A 51 -13.82 4.11 -12.48
CA LYS A 51 -14.83 3.15 -12.96
C LYS A 51 -15.82 2.75 -11.87
N LEU A 52 -15.41 2.80 -10.60
CA LEU A 52 -16.24 2.44 -9.45
C LEU A 52 -16.89 3.66 -8.81
N THR A 53 -16.14 4.75 -8.67
CA THR A 53 -16.63 5.99 -8.06
C THR A 53 -15.75 7.15 -8.50
N GLN A 54 -16.35 8.33 -8.65
CA GLN A 54 -15.61 9.55 -8.97
C GLN A 54 -15.16 10.30 -7.71
N ARG A 55 -15.49 9.78 -6.53
CA ARG A 55 -15.19 10.43 -5.24
C ARG A 55 -13.72 10.75 -5.06
N TYR A 56 -12.83 9.89 -5.59
CA TYR A 56 -11.39 10.00 -5.40
C TYR A 56 -10.65 10.51 -6.65
N ASP A 57 -11.36 11.02 -7.65
CA ASP A 57 -10.74 11.41 -8.92
C ASP A 57 -9.72 12.54 -8.76
N LYS A 58 -9.88 13.40 -7.75
CA LYS A 58 -8.95 14.50 -7.47
C LYS A 58 -7.72 14.04 -6.68
N VAL A 59 -7.71 12.84 -6.15
CA VAL A 59 -6.58 12.29 -5.43
C VAL A 59 -5.59 11.74 -6.45
N LYS A 60 -4.51 12.46 -6.71
CA LYS A 60 -3.48 12.07 -7.67
C LYS A 60 -2.30 11.40 -6.97
N THR A 61 -1.98 11.86 -5.77
CA THR A 61 -0.94 11.28 -4.93
C THR A 61 -1.42 11.24 -3.49
N TYR A 62 -0.70 10.52 -2.62
CA TYR A 62 -1.13 10.30 -1.23
C TYR A 62 -1.40 11.61 -0.47
N SER A 63 -0.61 12.66 -0.74
CA SER A 63 -0.74 13.93 -0.04
C SER A 63 -2.05 14.67 -0.36
N ASP A 64 -2.79 14.23 -1.37
CA ASP A 64 -4.13 14.75 -1.66
C ASP A 64 -5.21 14.14 -0.77
N LEU A 65 -4.88 13.07 -0.03
CA LEU A 65 -5.77 12.51 0.98
C LEU A 65 -5.77 13.41 2.22
N PRO A 66 -6.85 13.42 3.02
CA PRO A 66 -6.88 14.20 4.26
C PRO A 66 -5.73 13.79 5.19
N ASP A 67 -5.14 14.76 5.88
CA ASP A 67 -4.03 14.50 6.81
C ASP A 67 -4.40 13.47 7.87
N ILE A 68 -5.62 13.53 8.38
CA ILE A 68 -6.07 12.57 9.40
C ILE A 68 -6.06 11.13 8.84
N THR A 69 -6.40 10.95 7.56
CA THR A 69 -6.36 9.63 6.91
C THR A 69 -4.93 9.10 6.86
N LEU A 70 -3.98 9.95 6.47
CA LEU A 70 -2.56 9.57 6.42
C LEU A 70 -2.03 9.22 7.81
N GLN A 71 -2.39 10.01 8.81
CA GLN A 71 -2.00 9.76 10.20
C GLN A 71 -2.57 8.43 10.72
N GLN A 72 -3.81 8.13 10.40
CA GLN A 72 -4.45 6.87 10.80
C GLN A 72 -3.77 5.67 10.14
N ILE A 73 -3.46 5.77 8.86
CA ILE A 73 -2.75 4.71 8.12
C ILE A 73 -1.38 4.47 8.73
N GLN A 74 -0.62 5.54 8.94
CA GLN A 74 0.72 5.44 9.49
C GLN A 74 0.70 4.88 10.91
N HIS A 75 -0.18 5.37 11.76
CA HIS A 75 -0.34 4.90 13.13
C HIS A 75 -0.67 3.40 13.16
N PHE A 76 -1.59 2.95 12.30
CA PHE A 76 -1.94 1.55 12.22
C PHE A 76 -0.72 0.68 11.91
N PHE A 77 0.06 1.04 10.90
CA PHE A 77 1.21 0.23 10.52
C PHE A 77 2.39 0.35 11.48
N GLU A 78 2.49 1.43 12.25
CA GLU A 78 3.50 1.56 13.29
C GLU A 78 3.22 0.63 14.48
N HIS A 79 1.97 0.23 14.71
CA HIS A 79 1.54 -0.47 15.93
C HIS A 79 0.92 -1.85 15.72
N TYR A 80 0.65 -2.25 14.48
CA TYR A 80 -0.12 -3.49 14.26
C TYR A 80 0.62 -4.76 14.69
N LYS A 81 1.94 -4.70 14.89
CA LYS A 81 2.73 -5.84 15.38
C LYS A 81 3.14 -5.71 16.84
N ASP A 82 2.67 -4.71 17.55
CA ASP A 82 3.12 -4.41 18.93
C ASP A 82 2.94 -5.59 19.89
N LEU A 83 1.91 -6.41 19.71
CA LEU A 83 1.61 -7.53 20.58
C LEU A 83 2.29 -8.84 20.15
N GLU A 84 3.07 -8.83 19.08
CA GLU A 84 3.78 -10.01 18.60
C GLU A 84 5.22 -10.01 19.13
N PRO A 85 5.61 -10.98 19.97
CA PRO A 85 6.96 -11.02 20.55
C PRO A 85 8.05 -11.08 19.47
N GLY A 86 9.10 -10.28 19.64
CA GLY A 86 10.25 -10.27 18.75
C GLY A 86 10.03 -9.55 17.43
N LYS A 87 8.84 -8.98 17.22
CA LYS A 87 8.53 -8.25 16.00
C LYS A 87 8.54 -6.75 16.24
N TRP A 88 9.02 -6.00 15.23
CA TRP A 88 9.05 -4.55 15.27
C TRP A 88 8.81 -3.99 13.87
N VAL A 89 8.41 -2.73 13.83
CA VAL A 89 8.15 -2.01 12.58
C VAL A 89 8.69 -0.60 12.72
N LYS A 90 9.31 -0.11 11.65
CA LYS A 90 9.76 1.28 11.55
C LYS A 90 9.24 1.86 10.24
N VAL A 91 8.57 3.01 10.32
CA VAL A 91 8.18 3.75 9.12
C VAL A 91 9.38 4.57 8.67
N VAL A 92 9.76 4.41 7.41
CA VAL A 92 10.89 5.13 6.81
C VAL A 92 10.42 6.45 6.22
N ARG A 93 9.48 6.39 5.27
CA ARG A 93 8.90 7.58 4.64
C ARG A 93 7.68 7.21 3.79
N TRP A 94 6.94 8.23 3.40
CA TRP A 94 5.94 8.12 2.35
C TRP A 94 6.60 8.29 0.98
N GLY A 95 6.12 7.58 -0.03
CA GLY A 95 6.44 7.78 -1.43
C GLY A 95 5.20 8.20 -2.20
N ASP A 96 5.38 8.86 -3.33
CA ASP A 96 4.28 9.38 -4.13
C ASP A 96 3.71 8.31 -5.09
N ALA A 97 2.76 8.72 -5.93
CA ALA A 97 2.14 7.82 -6.90
C ALA A 97 3.15 7.23 -7.88
N ALA A 98 4.15 7.99 -8.30
CA ALA A 98 5.20 7.50 -9.21
C ALA A 98 6.04 6.40 -8.54
N ASP A 99 6.37 6.56 -7.25
CA ASP A 99 7.07 5.54 -6.49
C ASP A 99 6.25 4.27 -6.39
N ALA A 100 4.94 4.38 -6.12
CA ALA A 100 4.03 3.24 -6.06
C ALA A 100 3.97 2.51 -7.39
N HIS A 101 3.82 3.22 -8.50
CA HIS A 101 3.81 2.63 -9.84
C HIS A 101 5.09 1.86 -10.14
N ARG A 102 6.24 2.44 -9.82
CA ARG A 102 7.54 1.79 -10.03
C ARG A 102 7.62 0.47 -9.27
N LEU A 103 7.22 0.46 -8.00
CA LEU A 103 7.28 -0.75 -7.17
C LEU A 103 6.34 -1.84 -7.67
N ILE A 104 5.15 -1.46 -8.15
CA ILE A 104 4.19 -2.41 -8.73
C ILE A 104 4.78 -3.03 -10.01
N ILE A 105 5.36 -2.23 -10.88
CA ILE A 105 5.96 -2.71 -12.13
C ILE A 105 7.12 -3.65 -11.83
N GLU A 106 8.00 -3.30 -10.89
CA GLU A 106 9.10 -4.16 -10.47
C GLU A 106 8.58 -5.50 -9.92
N GLY A 107 7.51 -5.47 -9.13
CA GLY A 107 6.88 -6.69 -8.62
C GLY A 107 6.30 -7.56 -9.72
N MET A 108 5.68 -6.95 -10.73
CA MET A 108 5.17 -7.67 -11.89
C MET A 108 6.29 -8.32 -12.70
N GLU A 109 7.39 -7.61 -12.89
CA GLU A 109 8.57 -8.15 -13.60
C GLU A 109 9.18 -9.33 -12.85
N ARG A 110 9.28 -9.27 -11.51
CA ARG A 110 9.76 -10.40 -10.71
C ARG A 110 8.83 -11.61 -10.84
N ALA A 111 7.53 -11.40 -10.78
CA ALA A 111 6.55 -12.48 -10.94
C ALA A 111 6.67 -13.13 -12.31
N ARG A 112 6.86 -12.34 -13.36
CA ARG A 112 7.05 -12.85 -14.74
C ARG A 112 8.34 -13.66 -14.85
N ALA A 113 9.43 -13.17 -14.25
CA ALA A 113 10.70 -13.87 -14.25
C ALA A 113 10.64 -15.21 -13.52
N ASN A 114 9.85 -15.27 -12.44
CA ASN A 114 9.70 -16.49 -11.61
C ASN A 114 8.67 -17.47 -12.15
N ALA A 115 7.87 -17.08 -13.13
CA ALA A 115 6.80 -17.92 -13.70
C ALA A 115 7.31 -18.93 -14.74
N LYS A 116 8.60 -19.00 -14.99
CA LYS A 116 9.22 -19.93 -15.96
C LYS A 116 9.36 -21.34 -15.42
#